data_071efe814aef9627db9fe58070d18532
#
_entry.id   071efe814aef9627db9fe58070d18532
#
_cell.length_a   1.000
_cell.length_b   1.000
_cell.length_c   1.000
_cell.angle_alpha   90.00
_cell.angle_beta   90.00
_cell.angle_gamma   90.00
#
_symmetry.space_group_name_H-M   'P 1'
#
loop_
_entity.id
_entity.type
_entity.pdbx_description
1 polymer ?
#
loop_
_entity_poly.entity_id
_entity_poly.type
_entity_poly.pdbx_seq_one_letter_code
_entity_poly.pdbx_strand_id
1 'polypeptide(L)'
;MCVDGVSAGVYDELPEAYAALPLIDCGDNLIIPGMSDIHIHAPQYAFRGLGMDLELLDWLNTHTFPEEAHYADLDYAGRAYDIFADDLRRSATTRAVV
;
A
#
# COMPACT_ATOMS: atom_id res chain seq x y z
N MET A 1 -11.78 18.08 7.53
CA MET A 1 -12.50 18.28 6.27
C MET A 1 -11.52 18.23 5.10
N CYS A 2 -11.95 17.73 3.95
CA CYS A 2 -11.12 17.64 2.75
C CYS A 2 -11.82 18.36 1.59
N VAL A 3 -11.10 19.22 0.89
CA VAL A 3 -11.56 19.93 -0.31
C VAL A 3 -10.53 19.72 -1.42
N ASP A 4 -10.96 19.19 -2.56
CA ASP A 4 -10.08 18.88 -3.70
C ASP A 4 -8.84 18.05 -3.33
N GLY A 5 -9.00 17.07 -2.45
CA GLY A 5 -7.92 16.20 -1.99
C GLY A 5 -6.98 16.82 -0.95
N VAL A 6 -7.23 18.04 -0.53
CA VAL A 6 -6.40 18.78 0.46
C VAL A 6 -7.18 18.94 1.76
N SER A 7 -6.49 18.78 2.91
CA SER A 7 -7.10 19.08 4.21
C SER A 7 -7.41 20.57 4.31
N ALA A 8 -8.68 20.89 4.48
CA ALA A 8 -9.18 22.26 4.66
C ALA A 8 -9.27 22.66 6.15
N GLY A 9 -8.95 21.75 7.05
CA GLY A 9 -8.90 22.00 8.48
C GLY A 9 -9.65 20.95 9.31
N VAL A 10 -9.52 21.10 10.62
CA VAL A 10 -10.24 20.35 11.65
C VAL A 10 -11.14 21.35 12.39
N TYR A 11 -12.37 21.01 12.62
CA TYR A 11 -13.37 21.90 13.21
C TYR A 11 -14.16 21.11 14.25
N ASP A 12 -14.47 21.74 15.37
CA ASP A 12 -15.34 21.16 16.42
C ASP A 12 -16.80 21.13 15.93
N GLU A 13 -17.20 22.12 15.13
CA GLU A 13 -18.51 22.18 14.48
C GLU A 13 -18.35 22.41 12.97
N LEU A 14 -19.24 21.82 12.16
CA LEU A 14 -19.20 22.01 10.71
C LEU A 14 -19.48 23.48 10.35
N PRO A 15 -18.55 24.19 9.68
CA PRO A 15 -18.79 25.54 9.23
C PRO A 15 -19.98 25.60 8.26
N GLU A 16 -20.81 26.64 8.39
CA GLU A 16 -22.03 26.83 7.57
C GLU A 16 -21.74 26.79 6.05
N ALA A 17 -20.59 27.31 5.64
CA ALA A 17 -20.15 27.28 4.24
C ALA A 17 -20.08 25.86 3.64
N TYR A 18 -19.98 24.83 4.48
CA TYR A 18 -19.85 23.42 4.07
C TYR A 18 -21.06 22.55 4.40
N ALA A 19 -22.12 23.14 4.98
CA ALA A 19 -23.31 22.41 5.44
C ALA A 19 -24.03 21.64 4.31
N ALA A 20 -23.88 22.08 3.05
CA ALA A 20 -24.49 21.43 1.88
C ALA A 20 -23.62 20.33 1.25
N LEU A 21 -22.38 20.11 1.73
CA LEU A 21 -21.50 19.09 1.19
C LEU A 21 -21.88 17.69 1.74
N PRO A 22 -21.59 16.63 0.97
CA PRO A 22 -21.75 15.27 1.47
C PRO A 22 -20.93 15.05 2.75
N LEU A 23 -21.56 14.50 3.76
CA LEU A 23 -20.92 14.16 5.04
C LEU A 23 -20.72 12.64 5.08
N ILE A 24 -19.50 12.22 5.43
CA ILE A 24 -19.19 10.84 5.80
C ILE A 24 -18.88 10.84 7.29
N ASP A 25 -19.78 10.22 8.05
CA ASP A 25 -19.57 10.03 9.49
C ASP A 25 -18.71 8.76 9.70
N CYS A 26 -17.51 8.94 10.22
CA CYS A 26 -16.58 7.86 10.54
C CYS A 26 -16.71 7.38 12.00
N GLY A 27 -17.66 7.92 12.78
CA GLY A 27 -17.84 7.61 14.19
C GLY A 27 -16.55 7.87 14.98
N ASP A 28 -16.17 6.92 15.83
CA ASP A 28 -14.99 7.00 16.68
C ASP A 28 -13.67 6.60 15.97
N ASN A 29 -13.68 6.44 14.64
CA ASN A 29 -12.48 6.07 13.90
C ASN A 29 -11.51 7.24 13.75
N LEU A 30 -10.23 6.94 13.87
CA LEU A 30 -9.17 7.90 13.64
C LEU A 30 -8.89 8.04 12.14
N ILE A 31 -8.94 9.26 11.63
CA ILE A 31 -8.54 9.58 10.26
C ILE A 31 -7.11 10.11 10.27
N ILE A 32 -6.23 9.43 9.57
CA ILE A 32 -4.83 9.80 9.42
C ILE A 32 -4.46 9.95 7.94
N PRO A 33 -3.40 10.72 7.60
CA PRO A 33 -2.85 10.69 6.26
C PRO A 33 -2.42 9.28 5.86
N GLY A 34 -2.64 8.91 4.60
CA GLY A 34 -2.15 7.64 4.08
C GLY A 34 -0.63 7.57 4.11
N MET A 35 -0.10 6.38 4.33
CA MET A 35 1.34 6.14 4.39
C MET A 35 1.97 6.11 3.00
N SER A 36 3.24 6.50 2.92
CA SER A 36 4.06 6.37 1.72
C SER A 36 5.13 5.31 1.95
N ASP A 37 5.13 4.29 1.09
CA ASP A 37 6.19 3.29 1.06
C ASP A 37 7.17 3.67 -0.05
N ILE A 38 8.38 4.03 0.34
CA ILE A 38 9.42 4.49 -0.58
C ILE A 38 10.40 3.39 -0.99
N HIS A 39 10.20 2.16 -0.50
CA HIS A 39 11.06 1.03 -0.82
C HIS A 39 10.26 -0.27 -0.72
N ILE A 40 9.71 -0.72 -1.84
CA ILE A 40 8.96 -1.95 -1.94
C ILE A 40 9.30 -2.67 -3.25
N HIS A 41 9.37 -4.00 -3.20
CA HIS A 41 9.68 -4.84 -4.36
C HIS A 41 8.52 -5.78 -4.65
N ALA A 42 7.72 -5.48 -5.65
CA ALA A 42 6.56 -6.29 -6.02
C ALA A 42 6.92 -7.74 -6.37
N PRO A 43 8.02 -8.04 -7.12
CA PRO A 43 8.39 -9.42 -7.41
C PRO A 43 8.74 -10.25 -6.17
N GLN A 44 9.11 -9.61 -5.06
CA GLN A 44 9.49 -10.30 -3.82
C GLN A 44 8.31 -10.55 -2.89
N TYR A 45 7.13 -10.08 -3.28
CA TYR A 45 5.94 -10.15 -2.42
C TYR A 45 5.50 -11.60 -2.14
N ALA A 46 5.67 -12.52 -3.10
CA ALA A 46 5.25 -13.91 -2.97
C ALA A 46 5.94 -14.68 -1.83
N PHE A 47 7.19 -14.33 -1.52
CA PHE A 47 7.97 -14.99 -0.47
C PHE A 47 8.26 -14.09 0.75
N ARG A 48 7.48 -13.02 0.93
CA ARG A 48 7.62 -12.14 2.09
C ARG A 48 7.61 -12.92 3.41
N GLY A 49 8.57 -12.62 4.27
CA GLY A 49 8.75 -13.29 5.57
C GLY A 49 9.46 -14.64 5.52
N LEU A 50 9.86 -15.12 4.34
CA LEU A 50 10.67 -16.34 4.23
C LEU A 50 12.16 -16.02 4.30
N GLY A 51 12.93 -16.95 4.87
CA GLY A 51 14.38 -16.87 4.96
C GLY A 51 14.92 -15.71 5.82
N MET A 52 14.15 -15.25 6.80
CA MET A 52 14.54 -14.13 7.68
C MET A 52 15.74 -14.45 8.58
N ASP A 53 16.13 -15.70 8.64
CA ASP A 53 17.30 -16.24 9.36
C ASP A 53 18.54 -16.38 8.50
N LEU A 54 18.44 -16.07 7.19
CA LEU A 54 19.55 -16.18 6.25
C LEU A 54 20.35 -14.88 6.17
N GLU A 55 21.64 -15.02 5.88
CA GLU A 55 22.47 -13.89 5.46
C GLU A 55 21.95 -13.33 4.11
N LEU A 56 22.20 -12.04 3.86
CA LEU A 56 21.64 -11.34 2.70
C LEU A 56 21.92 -12.06 1.37
N LEU A 57 23.16 -12.48 1.12
CA LEU A 57 23.52 -13.14 -0.15
C LEU A 57 22.88 -14.53 -0.27
N ASP A 58 22.75 -15.26 0.84
CA ASP A 58 22.08 -16.55 0.85
C ASP A 58 20.59 -16.38 0.63
N TRP A 59 19.98 -15.37 1.23
CA TRP A 59 18.57 -15.01 0.99
C TRP A 59 18.31 -14.63 -0.47
N LEU A 60 19.15 -13.79 -1.06
CA LEU A 60 19.06 -13.41 -2.48
C LEU A 60 19.13 -14.64 -3.41
N ASN A 61 20.11 -15.52 -3.19
CA ASN A 61 20.31 -16.69 -4.03
C ASN A 61 19.23 -17.78 -3.84
N THR A 62 18.66 -17.88 -2.63
CA THR A 62 17.70 -18.95 -2.29
C THR A 62 16.27 -18.57 -2.60
N HIS A 63 15.90 -17.31 -2.41
CA HIS A 63 14.53 -16.83 -2.56
C HIS A 63 14.36 -15.79 -3.67
N THR A 64 15.17 -14.72 -3.65
CA THR A 64 14.91 -13.55 -4.50
C THR A 64 15.15 -13.86 -5.98
N PHE A 65 16.33 -14.29 -6.36
CA PHE A 65 16.65 -14.51 -7.76
C PHE A 65 15.85 -15.68 -8.41
N PRO A 66 15.60 -16.79 -7.71
CA PRO A 66 14.72 -17.83 -8.22
C PRO A 66 13.28 -17.34 -8.44
N GLU A 67 12.73 -16.57 -7.51
CA GLU A 67 11.39 -16.04 -7.63
C GLU A 67 11.29 -15.00 -8.76
N GLU A 68 12.22 -14.05 -8.83
CA GLU A 68 12.24 -13.03 -9.88
C GLU A 68 12.37 -13.65 -11.28
N ALA A 69 13.05 -14.80 -11.42
CA ALA A 69 13.15 -15.51 -12.68
C ALA A 69 11.79 -16.05 -13.19
N HIS A 70 10.82 -16.32 -12.28
CA HIS A 70 9.47 -16.74 -12.67
C HIS A 70 8.70 -15.64 -13.40
N TYR A 71 9.05 -14.38 -13.22
CA TYR A 71 8.38 -13.23 -13.85
C TYR A 71 8.67 -13.11 -15.37
N ALA A 72 9.56 -13.95 -15.92
CA ALA A 72 9.67 -14.14 -17.36
C ALA A 72 8.40 -14.77 -17.97
N ASP A 73 7.61 -15.51 -17.17
CA ASP A 73 6.25 -15.93 -17.50
C ASP A 73 5.28 -14.79 -17.20
N LEU A 74 4.72 -14.18 -18.25
CA LEU A 74 3.82 -13.02 -18.12
C LEU A 74 2.48 -13.37 -17.45
N ASP A 75 2.00 -14.60 -17.58
CA ASP A 75 0.79 -15.05 -16.89
C ASP A 75 1.05 -15.18 -15.38
N TYR A 76 2.23 -15.69 -15.01
CA TYR A 76 2.67 -15.70 -13.62
C TYR A 76 2.79 -14.27 -13.06
N ALA A 77 3.53 -13.42 -13.76
CA ALA A 77 3.75 -12.03 -13.38
C ALA A 77 2.42 -11.27 -13.18
N GLY A 78 1.48 -11.42 -14.13
CA GLY A 78 0.16 -10.79 -14.03
C GLY A 78 -0.58 -11.19 -12.76
N ARG A 79 -0.69 -12.48 -12.47
CA ARG A 79 -1.35 -12.96 -11.24
C ARG A 79 -0.65 -12.48 -9.96
N ALA A 80 0.67 -12.51 -9.93
CA ALA A 80 1.45 -12.08 -8.77
C ALA A 80 1.28 -10.57 -8.49
N TYR A 81 1.33 -9.75 -9.54
CA TYR A 81 1.11 -8.31 -9.42
C TYR A 81 -0.33 -7.96 -9.05
N ASP A 82 -1.32 -8.70 -9.53
CA ASP A 82 -2.72 -8.49 -9.13
C ASP A 82 -2.90 -8.72 -7.62
N ILE A 83 -2.32 -9.81 -7.08
CA ILE A 83 -2.37 -10.10 -5.64
C ILE A 83 -1.65 -8.99 -4.84
N PHE A 84 -0.46 -8.61 -5.27
CA PHE A 84 0.30 -7.53 -4.64
C PHE A 84 -0.50 -6.21 -4.62
N ALA A 85 -1.07 -5.82 -5.77
CA ALA A 85 -1.83 -4.58 -5.89
C ALA A 85 -3.11 -4.60 -5.06
N ASP A 86 -3.78 -5.75 -4.96
CA ASP A 86 -4.98 -5.91 -4.13
C ASP A 86 -4.66 -5.77 -2.64
N ASP A 87 -3.59 -6.38 -2.17
CA ASP A 87 -3.19 -6.28 -0.77
C ASP A 87 -2.68 -4.86 -0.45
N LEU A 88 -1.95 -4.23 -1.38
CA LEU A 88 -1.52 -2.84 -1.22
C LEU A 88 -2.71 -1.88 -1.09
N ARG A 89 -3.76 -2.07 -1.92
CA ARG A 89 -4.99 -1.24 -1.85
C ARG A 89 -5.77 -1.41 -0.55
N ARG A 90 -5.63 -2.54 0.14
CA ARG A 90 -6.27 -2.81 1.44
C ARG A 90 -5.40 -2.40 2.62
N SER A 91 -4.18 -1.94 2.37
CA SER A 91 -3.26 -1.47 3.40
C SER A 91 -3.46 0.02 3.71
N ALA A 92 -2.71 0.52 4.68
CA ALA A 92 -2.64 1.95 4.98
C ALA A 92 -1.75 2.73 3.99
N THR A 93 -1.07 2.05 3.07
CA THR A 93 -0.20 2.66 2.06
C THR A 93 -1.02 3.25 0.92
N THR A 94 -0.91 4.54 0.69
CA THR A 94 -1.60 5.26 -0.38
C THR A 94 -0.68 5.67 -1.51
N ARG A 95 0.63 5.55 -1.31
CA ARG A 95 1.66 5.79 -2.30
C ARG A 95 2.76 4.76 -2.13
N ALA A 96 3.22 4.19 -3.22
CA ALA A 96 4.34 3.25 -3.22
C ALA A 96 5.29 3.57 -4.38
N VAL A 97 6.60 3.39 -4.13
CA VAL A 97 7.64 3.37 -5.16
C VAL A 97 8.06 1.91 -5.32
N VAL A 98 7.63 1.29 -6.41
CA VAL A 98 7.80 -0.14 -6.71
C VAL A 98 8.97 -0.34 -7.64
#